data_49ae13519df749fdd1fa59cc0c925a3d
#
_entry.id   49ae13519df749fdd1fa59cc0c925a3d
#
_cell.length_a   1.000
_cell.length_b   1.000
_cell.length_c   1.000
_cell.angle_alpha   90.00
_cell.angle_beta   90.00
_cell.angle_gamma   90.00
#
_symmetry.space_group_name_H-M   'P 1'
#
loop_
_entity.id
_entity.type
_entity.pdbx_description
1 polymer ?
#
loop_
_entity_poly.entity_id
_entity_poly.type
_entity_poly.pdbx_seq_one_letter_code
_entity_poly.pdbx_strand_id
1 'polypeptide(L)'
;DNIGKLLKTLDEMGIADNTIVVYVSDQGYFLGEHGFFDKRMFYEEAARMPFVIRYPKKIPAGKRLKDLILNIDFAPTLAEFAGVKMENVQGHSFTGNLEGKTPADWRKEIYYRYWTNHAIRPAHFAIRSERYKLIFYYAKNLDMTDTENFDFTPAWDFYDLEEDPHENHNLYNDPKYAPIIRQMKKDLLNLRKEVGDTDEKYPEMQELLEKYYK
;
A
#
# COMPACT_ATOMS: atom_id res chain seq x y z
N ASP A 1 -6.90 16.20 -22.35
CA ASP A 1 -7.52 17.52 -22.63
C ASP A 1 -8.30 18.09 -21.44
N ASN A 2 -9.16 17.31 -20.75
CA ASN A 2 -10.05 17.84 -19.69
C ASN A 2 -9.28 18.37 -18.46
N ILE A 3 -8.23 17.67 -18.01
CA ILE A 3 -7.36 18.14 -16.92
C ILE A 3 -6.69 19.47 -17.30
N GLY A 4 -6.20 19.58 -18.55
CA GLY A 4 -5.61 20.81 -19.05
C GLY A 4 -6.60 22.00 -19.06
N LYS A 5 -7.86 21.75 -19.45
CA LYS A 5 -8.92 22.76 -19.40
C LYS A 5 -9.21 23.24 -17.97
N LEU A 6 -9.26 22.28 -17.01
CA LEU A 6 -9.46 22.60 -15.60
C LEU A 6 -8.34 23.49 -15.07
N LEU A 7 -7.09 23.11 -15.31
CA LEU A 7 -5.93 23.90 -14.87
C LEU A 7 -5.92 25.30 -15.49
N LYS A 8 -6.22 25.41 -16.79
CA LYS A 8 -6.33 26.69 -17.49
C LYS A 8 -7.45 27.59 -16.89
N THR A 9 -8.59 26.99 -16.55
CA THR A 9 -9.69 27.74 -15.89
C THR A 9 -9.24 28.32 -14.55
N LEU A 10 -8.48 27.58 -13.73
CA LEU A 10 -7.96 28.08 -12.46
C LEU A 10 -7.00 29.25 -12.67
N ASP A 11 -6.15 29.18 -13.71
CA ASP A 11 -5.23 30.25 -14.06
C ASP A 11 -6.00 31.50 -14.55
N GLU A 12 -7.01 31.34 -15.43
CA GLU A 12 -7.87 32.43 -15.93
C GLU A 12 -8.69 33.11 -14.82
N MET A 13 -9.09 32.36 -13.79
CA MET A 13 -9.77 32.88 -12.61
C MET A 13 -8.84 33.55 -11.60
N GLY A 14 -7.52 33.44 -11.76
CA GLY A 14 -6.52 34.00 -10.85
C GLY A 14 -6.49 33.31 -9.46
N ILE A 15 -6.99 32.07 -9.36
CA ILE A 15 -7.05 31.32 -8.09
C ILE A 15 -6.08 30.12 -8.04
N ALA A 16 -5.33 29.86 -9.10
CA ALA A 16 -4.47 28.69 -9.24
C ALA A 16 -3.44 28.55 -8.11
N ASP A 17 -2.82 29.64 -7.68
CA ASP A 17 -1.79 29.62 -6.64
C ASP A 17 -2.33 29.22 -5.26
N ASN A 18 -3.62 29.47 -5.00
CA ASN A 18 -4.27 29.14 -3.73
C ASN A 18 -5.25 27.97 -3.85
N THR A 19 -5.10 27.15 -4.89
CA THR A 19 -5.90 25.94 -5.11
C THR A 19 -5.03 24.70 -5.08
N ILE A 20 -5.42 23.71 -4.26
CA ILE A 20 -4.81 22.38 -4.27
C ILE A 20 -5.52 21.56 -5.33
N VAL A 21 -4.76 21.06 -6.31
CA VAL A 21 -5.25 20.13 -7.33
C VAL A 21 -4.59 18.79 -7.10
N VAL A 22 -5.40 17.75 -6.91
CA VAL A 22 -4.93 16.37 -6.72
C VAL A 22 -5.50 15.50 -7.83
N TYR A 23 -4.63 14.78 -8.52
CA TYR A 23 -5.01 13.70 -9.42
C TYR A 23 -4.55 12.38 -8.81
N VAL A 24 -5.50 11.52 -8.49
CA VAL A 24 -5.27 10.28 -7.74
C VAL A 24 -6.31 9.22 -8.09
N SER A 25 -5.97 7.95 -7.91
CA SER A 25 -6.93 6.84 -7.88
C SER A 25 -7.00 6.25 -6.47
N ASP A 26 -8.05 5.49 -6.18
CA ASP A 26 -8.20 4.71 -4.94
C ASP A 26 -7.19 3.55 -4.89
N GLN A 27 -6.87 2.97 -6.06
CA GLN A 27 -5.90 1.88 -6.24
C GLN A 27 -5.47 1.76 -7.70
N GLY A 28 -4.51 0.85 -7.96
CA GLY A 28 -4.12 0.44 -9.31
C GLY A 28 -5.07 -0.62 -9.90
N TYR A 29 -4.69 -1.19 -11.05
CA TYR A 29 -5.48 -2.19 -11.75
C TYR A 29 -4.60 -3.01 -12.70
N PHE A 30 -4.82 -4.34 -12.79
CA PHE A 30 -4.20 -5.22 -13.77
C PHE A 30 -4.94 -5.13 -15.11
N LEU A 31 -4.21 -4.97 -16.18
CA LEU A 31 -4.73 -4.97 -17.55
C LEU A 31 -4.23 -6.18 -18.36
N GLY A 32 -3.92 -7.27 -17.68
CA GLY A 32 -3.38 -8.51 -18.22
C GLY A 32 -2.11 -8.98 -17.52
N GLU A 33 -1.46 -8.11 -16.72
CA GLU A 33 -0.28 -8.46 -15.94
C GLU A 33 -0.61 -9.60 -14.99
N HIS A 34 0.32 -10.52 -14.77
CA HIS A 34 0.15 -11.75 -13.97
C HIS A 34 -1.08 -12.59 -14.37
N GLY A 35 -1.65 -12.37 -15.57
CA GLY A 35 -2.87 -13.04 -16.03
C GLY A 35 -4.16 -12.51 -15.40
N PHE A 36 -4.13 -11.35 -14.74
CA PHE A 36 -5.31 -10.75 -14.11
C PHE A 36 -5.91 -9.59 -14.92
N PHE A 37 -7.23 -9.48 -14.89
CA PHE A 37 -8.01 -8.26 -15.10
C PHE A 37 -8.75 -7.97 -13.81
N ASP A 38 -8.05 -7.42 -12.83
CA ASP A 38 -8.50 -7.30 -11.44
C ASP A 38 -7.68 -6.24 -10.69
N LYS A 39 -7.85 -6.15 -9.38
CA LYS A 39 -7.20 -5.16 -8.51
C LYS A 39 -6.92 -5.66 -7.08
N ARG A 40 -7.08 -6.95 -6.80
CA ARG A 40 -7.15 -7.47 -5.43
C ARG A 40 -5.90 -8.18 -4.94
N MET A 41 -4.98 -8.52 -5.84
CA MET A 41 -3.68 -9.09 -5.47
C MET A 41 -2.69 -7.98 -5.17
N PHE A 42 -1.81 -8.17 -4.18
CA PHE A 42 -0.89 -7.13 -3.73
C PHE A 42 0.39 -7.02 -4.58
N TYR A 43 0.25 -7.02 -5.91
CA TYR A 43 1.32 -6.66 -6.85
C TYR A 43 1.33 -5.14 -7.08
N GLU A 44 2.45 -4.59 -7.56
CA GLU A 44 2.62 -3.15 -7.75
C GLU A 44 1.55 -2.56 -8.69
N GLU A 45 1.09 -3.29 -9.71
CA GLU A 45 0.05 -2.85 -10.63
C GLU A 45 -1.28 -2.53 -9.93
N ALA A 46 -1.62 -3.29 -8.90
CA ALA A 46 -2.83 -3.08 -8.11
C ALA A 46 -2.60 -2.19 -6.88
N ALA A 47 -1.45 -2.32 -6.22
CA ALA A 47 -1.13 -1.61 -5.00
C ALA A 47 -0.72 -0.15 -5.25
N ARG A 48 -0.04 0.12 -6.37
CA ARG A 48 0.50 1.43 -6.69
C ARG A 48 -0.46 2.22 -7.58
N MET A 49 -1.05 3.25 -7.02
CA MET A 49 -1.92 4.18 -7.75
C MET A 49 -1.16 5.41 -8.22
N PRO A 50 -1.61 6.08 -9.31
CA PRO A 50 -1.10 7.39 -9.68
C PRO A 50 -1.44 8.40 -8.58
N PHE A 51 -0.46 9.25 -8.22
CA PHE A 51 -0.67 10.39 -7.33
C PHE A 51 0.11 11.59 -7.85
N VAL A 52 -0.59 12.65 -8.19
CA VAL A 52 0.00 13.94 -8.58
C VAL A 52 -0.70 15.05 -7.81
N ILE A 53 0.05 15.92 -7.17
CA ILE A 53 -0.47 17.07 -6.44
C ILE A 53 0.18 18.36 -6.90
N ARG A 54 -0.62 19.39 -7.07
CA ARG A 54 -0.17 20.76 -7.37
C ARG A 54 -0.74 21.72 -6.32
N TYR A 55 0.13 22.46 -5.67
CA TYR A 55 -0.22 23.59 -4.80
C TYR A 55 0.92 24.61 -4.83
N PRO A 56 0.94 25.53 -5.81
CA PRO A 56 2.09 26.43 -6.08
C PRO A 56 2.53 27.23 -4.87
N LYS A 57 1.59 27.62 -4.01
CA LYS A 57 1.88 28.39 -2.79
C LYS A 57 2.79 27.67 -1.80
N LYS A 58 2.79 26.33 -1.76
CA LYS A 58 3.53 25.54 -0.76
C LYS A 58 4.36 24.39 -1.32
N ILE A 59 3.98 23.83 -2.46
CA ILE A 59 4.64 22.65 -3.02
C ILE A 59 5.52 23.06 -4.20
N PRO A 60 6.85 22.83 -4.12
CA PRO A 60 7.76 23.11 -5.23
C PRO A 60 7.42 22.26 -6.46
N ALA A 61 7.43 22.89 -7.65
CA ALA A 61 7.16 22.20 -8.91
C ALA A 61 8.27 21.21 -9.29
N GLY A 62 7.90 20.18 -10.08
CA GLY A 62 8.82 19.24 -10.73
C GLY A 62 9.45 18.20 -9.80
N LYS A 63 9.03 18.09 -8.55
CA LYS A 63 9.54 17.08 -7.63
C LYS A 63 8.90 15.71 -7.86
N ARG A 64 9.70 14.66 -7.65
CA ARG A 64 9.26 13.27 -7.53
C ARG A 64 9.69 12.76 -6.17
N LEU A 65 8.73 12.27 -5.39
CA LEU A 65 8.97 11.69 -4.08
C LEU A 65 8.92 10.17 -4.18
N LYS A 66 9.75 9.49 -3.39
CA LYS A 66 9.79 8.02 -3.28
C LYS A 66 9.22 7.53 -1.95
N ASP A 67 8.83 8.48 -1.09
CA ASP A 67 8.27 8.15 0.23
C ASP A 67 7.03 7.28 0.10
N LEU A 68 6.88 6.32 1.01
CA LEU A 68 5.70 5.47 1.08
C LEU A 68 4.51 6.28 1.61
N ILE A 69 3.59 6.62 0.72
CA ILE A 69 2.36 7.35 1.03
C ILE A 69 1.17 6.40 0.84
N LEU A 70 0.24 6.43 1.77
CA LEU A 70 -0.98 5.64 1.73
C LEU A 70 -2.20 6.54 1.48
N ASN A 71 -3.27 5.97 0.94
CA ASN A 71 -4.52 6.71 0.74
C ASN A 71 -5.14 7.24 2.05
N ILE A 72 -4.90 6.58 3.18
CA ILE A 72 -5.30 7.07 4.51
C ILE A 72 -4.58 8.36 4.93
N ASP A 73 -3.47 8.72 4.28
CA ASP A 73 -2.68 9.93 4.56
C ASP A 73 -3.26 11.18 3.89
N PHE A 74 -4.15 11.02 2.91
CA PHE A 74 -4.67 12.16 2.14
C PHE A 74 -5.51 13.10 3.02
N ALA A 75 -6.41 12.54 3.82
CA ALA A 75 -7.29 13.34 4.66
C ALA A 75 -6.51 14.20 5.68
N PRO A 76 -5.59 13.68 6.51
CA PRO A 76 -4.80 14.49 7.42
C PRO A 76 -3.90 15.50 6.69
N THR A 77 -3.39 15.19 5.49
CA THR A 77 -2.58 16.13 4.70
C THR A 77 -3.40 17.30 4.20
N LEU A 78 -4.59 17.05 3.65
CA LEU A 78 -5.47 18.13 3.18
C LEU A 78 -5.99 18.98 4.34
N ALA A 79 -6.30 18.36 5.47
CA ALA A 79 -6.69 19.06 6.69
C ALA A 79 -5.58 20.00 7.18
N GLU A 80 -4.32 19.55 7.20
CA GLU A 80 -3.18 20.38 7.61
C GLU A 80 -2.98 21.54 6.65
N PHE A 81 -3.12 21.37 5.34
CA PHE A 81 -3.10 22.49 4.41
C PHE A 81 -4.23 23.51 4.67
N ALA A 82 -5.37 23.05 5.14
CA ALA A 82 -6.51 23.89 5.54
C ALA A 82 -6.34 24.51 6.95
N GLY A 83 -5.27 24.22 7.66
CA GLY A 83 -5.02 24.69 9.03
C GLY A 83 -5.86 23.97 10.09
N VAL A 84 -6.37 22.78 9.79
CA VAL A 84 -7.18 21.96 10.68
C VAL A 84 -6.38 20.73 11.12
N LYS A 85 -6.37 20.43 12.42
CA LYS A 85 -5.81 19.20 12.97
C LYS A 85 -6.92 18.14 13.02
N MET A 86 -6.68 17.00 12.39
CA MET A 86 -7.57 15.84 12.52
C MET A 86 -7.12 14.98 13.72
N GLU A 87 -8.09 14.51 14.49
CA GLU A 87 -7.88 13.55 15.60
C GLU A 87 -8.42 12.18 15.24
N ASN A 88 -7.91 11.14 15.88
CA ASN A 88 -8.34 9.73 15.70
C ASN A 88 -8.22 9.24 14.25
N VAL A 89 -7.15 9.61 13.56
CA VAL A 89 -6.83 9.15 12.20
C VAL A 89 -5.64 8.17 12.24
N GLN A 90 -5.67 7.17 11.36
CA GLN A 90 -4.57 6.20 11.22
C GLN A 90 -3.47 6.72 10.26
N GLY A 91 -3.84 7.62 9.34
CA GLY A 91 -2.91 8.21 8.39
C GLY A 91 -2.06 9.31 8.99
N HIS A 92 -0.95 9.62 8.33
CA HIS A 92 -0.03 10.69 8.69
C HIS A 92 -0.01 11.77 7.62
N SER A 93 -0.01 13.05 8.02
CA SER A 93 0.18 14.14 7.06
C SER A 93 1.58 14.06 6.44
N PHE A 94 1.63 14.17 5.12
CA PHE A 94 2.88 14.20 4.33
C PHE A 94 3.16 15.60 3.74
N THR A 95 2.65 16.66 4.34
CA THR A 95 2.94 18.05 3.94
C THR A 95 4.43 18.31 3.92
N GLY A 96 5.17 17.87 4.95
CA GLY A 96 6.62 17.99 5.03
C GLY A 96 7.35 17.32 3.85
N ASN A 97 6.93 16.11 3.48
CA ASN A 97 7.48 15.38 2.32
C ASN A 97 7.26 16.18 1.02
N LEU A 98 6.05 16.72 0.82
CA LEU A 98 5.70 17.53 -0.35
C LEU A 98 6.54 18.83 -0.41
N GLU A 99 6.85 19.44 0.72
CA GLU A 99 7.72 20.60 0.82
C GLU A 99 9.21 20.24 0.68
N GLY A 100 9.56 18.94 0.66
CA GLY A 100 10.94 18.46 0.57
C GLY A 100 11.65 18.33 1.91
N LYS A 101 10.89 18.16 2.98
CA LYS A 101 11.35 17.98 4.37
C LYS A 101 10.77 16.70 4.96
N THR A 102 11.09 15.55 4.36
CA THR A 102 10.64 14.27 4.86
C THR A 102 11.08 14.07 6.31
N PRO A 103 10.17 13.80 7.25
CA PRO A 103 10.51 13.48 8.64
C PRO A 103 11.46 12.28 8.73
N ALA A 104 12.43 12.31 9.63
CA ALA A 104 13.41 11.24 9.80
C ALA A 104 12.78 9.90 10.24
N ASP A 105 11.64 9.98 10.92
CA ASP A 105 10.81 8.88 11.40
C ASP A 105 9.67 8.50 10.44
N TRP A 106 9.69 9.03 9.20
CA TRP A 106 8.71 8.65 8.20
C TRP A 106 8.75 7.13 7.95
N ARG A 107 7.56 6.55 7.74
CA ARG A 107 7.42 5.10 7.57
C ARG A 107 8.31 4.56 6.45
N LYS A 108 8.93 3.42 6.72
CA LYS A 108 9.78 2.68 5.78
C LYS A 108 9.11 1.43 5.25
N GLU A 109 7.98 1.07 5.84
CA GLU A 109 7.23 -0.14 5.53
C GLU A 109 5.73 0.14 5.61
N ILE A 110 4.96 -0.63 4.86
CA ILE A 110 3.50 -0.58 4.88
C ILE A 110 2.93 -1.98 5.07
N TYR A 111 1.78 -2.04 5.74
CA TYR A 111 0.96 -3.22 5.89
C TYR A 111 -0.17 -3.22 4.87
N TYR A 112 -0.48 -4.41 4.33
CA TYR A 112 -1.63 -4.63 3.46
C TYR A 112 -2.36 -5.91 3.87
N ARG A 113 -3.68 -5.94 3.70
CA ARG A 113 -4.49 -7.14 3.87
C ARG A 113 -5.63 -7.20 2.87
N TYR A 114 -5.81 -8.38 2.27
CA TYR A 114 -6.98 -8.76 1.50
C TYR A 114 -7.71 -9.91 2.21
N TRP A 115 -8.96 -9.67 2.57
CA TRP A 115 -9.71 -10.57 3.46
C TRP A 115 -10.46 -11.67 2.73
N THR A 116 -10.93 -11.41 1.50
CA THR A 116 -11.81 -12.32 0.77
C THR A 116 -10.99 -13.44 0.14
N ASN A 117 -11.44 -14.70 0.32
CA ASN A 117 -10.77 -15.87 -0.24
C ASN A 117 -11.51 -16.37 -1.48
N HIS A 118 -10.80 -16.51 -2.60
CA HIS A 118 -11.29 -17.06 -3.86
C HIS A 118 -10.24 -17.96 -4.51
N ALA A 119 -10.67 -18.84 -5.44
CA ALA A 119 -9.81 -19.80 -6.13
C ALA A 119 -8.56 -19.19 -6.78
N ILE A 120 -8.70 -18.00 -7.36
CA ILE A 120 -7.61 -17.29 -8.06
C ILE A 120 -7.09 -16.08 -7.30
N ARG A 121 -7.67 -15.76 -6.16
CA ARG A 121 -7.33 -14.60 -5.32
C ARG A 121 -7.41 -15.00 -3.85
N PRO A 122 -6.44 -15.77 -3.36
CA PRO A 122 -6.44 -16.23 -1.98
C PRO A 122 -6.30 -15.06 -1.01
N ALA A 123 -6.99 -15.16 0.12
CA ALA A 123 -6.86 -14.20 1.22
C ALA A 123 -5.41 -14.13 1.69
N HIS A 124 -4.89 -12.91 1.86
CA HIS A 124 -3.49 -12.69 2.19
C HIS A 124 -3.26 -11.42 2.99
N PHE A 125 -2.12 -11.35 3.63
CA PHE A 125 -1.57 -10.11 4.18
C PHE A 125 -0.09 -9.98 3.83
N ALA A 126 0.41 -8.75 3.86
CA ALA A 126 1.73 -8.47 3.32
C ALA A 126 2.41 -7.28 4.01
N ILE A 127 3.72 -7.24 3.86
CA ILE A 127 4.56 -6.08 4.15
C ILE A 127 5.31 -5.67 2.89
N ARG A 128 5.40 -4.37 2.65
CA ARG A 128 6.19 -3.79 1.57
C ARG A 128 7.07 -2.68 2.14
N SER A 129 8.38 -2.82 1.95
CA SER A 129 9.36 -1.77 2.18
C SER A 129 9.66 -1.02 0.88
N GLU A 130 10.61 -0.07 0.86
CA GLU A 130 11.00 0.62 -0.38
C GLU A 130 11.50 -0.34 -1.47
N ARG A 131 12.18 -1.44 -1.08
CA ARG A 131 12.80 -2.38 -2.00
C ARG A 131 12.14 -3.76 -2.01
N TYR A 132 11.65 -4.25 -0.88
CA TYR A 132 11.22 -5.63 -0.77
C TYR A 132 9.73 -5.72 -0.47
N LYS A 133 9.11 -6.80 -0.97
CA LYS A 133 7.74 -7.17 -0.68
C LYS A 133 7.67 -8.62 -0.23
N LEU A 134 6.93 -8.88 0.84
CA LEU A 134 6.68 -10.21 1.36
C LEU A 134 5.17 -10.40 1.55
N ILE A 135 4.60 -11.43 0.93
CA ILE A 135 3.17 -11.72 0.95
C ILE A 135 2.94 -13.09 1.58
N PHE A 136 2.03 -13.19 2.53
CA PHE A 136 1.57 -14.45 3.10
C PHE A 136 0.14 -14.75 2.68
N TYR A 137 -0.04 -15.77 1.87
CA TYR A 137 -1.35 -16.27 1.46
C TYR A 137 -1.83 -17.27 2.50
N TYR A 138 -2.73 -16.82 3.39
CA TYR A 138 -3.31 -17.69 4.41
C TYR A 138 -4.54 -18.44 3.92
N ALA A 139 -5.19 -17.97 2.87
CA ALA A 139 -6.26 -18.62 2.13
C ALA A 139 -7.42 -19.17 2.99
N LYS A 140 -7.90 -18.38 3.95
CA LYS A 140 -9.02 -18.70 4.85
C LYS A 140 -10.15 -17.68 4.75
N ASN A 141 -11.36 -18.14 4.99
CA ASN A 141 -12.61 -17.37 4.89
C ASN A 141 -13.01 -16.66 6.18
N LEU A 142 -12.14 -16.12 6.92
CA LEU A 142 -12.36 -15.50 8.24
C LEU A 142 -13.59 -14.56 8.28
N ASP A 143 -14.77 -15.07 8.63
CA ASP A 143 -16.06 -14.34 8.76
C ASP A 143 -16.51 -13.55 7.49
N MET A 144 -15.85 -13.74 6.35
CA MET A 144 -16.25 -13.06 5.11
C MET A 144 -17.38 -13.81 4.41
N THR A 145 -18.43 -13.08 4.00
CA THR A 145 -19.64 -13.65 3.39
C THR A 145 -19.49 -13.99 1.90
N ASP A 146 -18.69 -13.20 1.18
CA ASP A 146 -18.49 -13.35 -0.27
C ASP A 146 -17.19 -14.11 -0.57
N THR A 147 -17.05 -15.30 0.01
CA THR A 147 -15.86 -16.13 -0.13
C THR A 147 -16.22 -17.52 -0.65
N GLU A 148 -15.26 -18.13 -1.29
CA GLU A 148 -15.34 -19.52 -1.75
C GLU A 148 -14.45 -20.39 -0.86
N ASN A 149 -14.95 -21.58 -0.53
CA ASN A 149 -14.17 -22.55 0.24
C ASN A 149 -13.25 -23.33 -0.72
N PHE A 150 -11.98 -22.98 -0.69
CA PHE A 150 -10.92 -23.73 -1.33
C PHE A 150 -9.93 -24.19 -0.29
N ASP A 151 -9.47 -25.41 -0.43
CA ASP A 151 -8.42 -25.95 0.43
C ASP A 151 -7.05 -25.66 -0.18
N PHE A 152 -6.51 -24.50 0.17
CA PHE A 152 -5.16 -24.11 -0.24
C PHE A 152 -4.16 -24.33 0.89
N THR A 153 -3.00 -24.85 0.54
CA THR A 153 -1.85 -24.80 1.45
C THR A 153 -1.34 -23.36 1.51
N PRO A 154 -1.20 -22.77 2.70
CA PRO A 154 -0.61 -21.44 2.85
C PRO A 154 0.76 -21.34 2.19
N ALA A 155 1.02 -20.21 1.56
CA ALA A 155 2.22 -19.98 0.76
C ALA A 155 2.80 -18.58 0.98
N TRP A 156 4.04 -18.41 0.56
CA TRP A 156 4.74 -17.14 0.62
C TRP A 156 5.25 -16.71 -0.73
N ASP A 157 5.13 -15.42 -1.03
CA ASP A 157 5.87 -14.77 -2.10
C ASP A 157 6.80 -13.71 -1.52
N PHE A 158 7.99 -13.61 -2.13
CA PHE A 158 8.95 -12.56 -1.82
C PHE A 158 9.53 -11.99 -3.11
N TYR A 159 9.59 -10.66 -3.19
CA TYR A 159 10.08 -9.93 -4.35
C TYR A 159 11.10 -8.87 -3.97
N ASP A 160 12.14 -8.71 -4.82
CA ASP A 160 13.09 -7.61 -4.81
C ASP A 160 12.66 -6.62 -5.92
N LEU A 161 11.95 -5.57 -5.55
CA LEU A 161 11.34 -4.61 -6.47
C LEU A 161 12.37 -3.73 -7.22
N GLU A 162 13.63 -3.74 -6.80
CA GLU A 162 14.72 -3.07 -7.50
C GLU A 162 15.24 -3.93 -8.65
N GLU A 163 15.35 -5.24 -8.45
CA GLU A 163 15.82 -6.20 -9.45
C GLU A 163 14.67 -6.70 -10.35
N ASP A 164 13.48 -6.85 -9.79
CA ASP A 164 12.27 -7.32 -10.48
C ASP A 164 11.06 -6.42 -10.16
N PRO A 165 10.98 -5.22 -10.75
CA PRO A 165 9.90 -4.27 -10.50
C PRO A 165 8.52 -4.73 -10.97
N HIS A 166 8.45 -5.80 -11.74
CA HIS A 166 7.21 -6.43 -12.23
C HIS A 166 6.86 -7.72 -11.49
N GLU A 167 7.58 -8.08 -10.43
CA GLU A 167 7.27 -9.20 -9.55
C GLU A 167 7.00 -10.54 -10.27
N ASN A 168 7.80 -10.82 -11.32
CA ASN A 168 7.66 -12.03 -12.13
C ASN A 168 8.31 -13.26 -11.51
N HIS A 169 9.22 -13.08 -10.54
CA HIS A 169 10.02 -14.15 -9.96
C HIS A 169 9.90 -14.18 -8.45
N ASN A 170 9.17 -15.17 -7.92
CA ASN A 170 9.10 -15.39 -6.49
C ASN A 170 10.45 -15.91 -5.96
N LEU A 171 11.13 -15.09 -5.16
CA LEU A 171 12.44 -15.35 -4.57
C LEU A 171 12.38 -15.89 -3.13
N TYR A 172 11.19 -16.30 -2.65
CA TYR A 172 11.02 -16.73 -1.26
C TYR A 172 11.94 -17.90 -0.86
N ASN A 173 12.21 -18.81 -1.79
CA ASN A 173 13.06 -19.98 -1.55
C ASN A 173 14.54 -19.76 -1.92
N ASP A 174 14.95 -18.58 -2.34
CA ASP A 174 16.34 -18.26 -2.63
C ASP A 174 17.11 -18.02 -1.31
N PRO A 175 18.14 -18.84 -0.99
CA PRO A 175 18.92 -18.71 0.24
C PRO A 175 19.56 -17.32 0.43
N LYS A 176 19.86 -16.62 -0.65
CA LYS A 176 20.42 -15.25 -0.64
C LYS A 176 19.54 -14.30 0.17
N TYR A 177 18.24 -14.44 0.09
CA TYR A 177 17.27 -13.55 0.73
C TYR A 177 16.76 -14.05 2.09
N ALA A 178 17.14 -15.24 2.53
CA ALA A 178 16.65 -15.82 3.77
C ALA A 178 16.82 -14.92 5.03
N PRO A 179 17.92 -14.16 5.22
CA PRO A 179 18.02 -13.22 6.34
C PRO A 179 17.03 -12.06 6.25
N ILE A 180 16.80 -11.52 5.06
CA ILE A 180 15.86 -10.42 4.79
C ILE A 180 14.45 -10.90 5.05
N ILE A 181 14.06 -12.05 4.49
CA ILE A 181 12.73 -12.65 4.68
C ILE A 181 12.45 -12.87 6.16
N ARG A 182 13.41 -13.39 6.94
CA ARG A 182 13.23 -13.58 8.39
C ARG A 182 13.00 -12.26 9.13
N GLN A 183 13.69 -11.19 8.73
CA GLN A 183 13.45 -9.88 9.32
C GLN A 183 12.06 -9.35 8.94
N MET A 184 11.71 -9.36 7.66
CA MET A 184 10.40 -8.89 7.18
C MET A 184 9.23 -9.68 7.79
N LYS A 185 9.38 -10.97 8.07
CA LYS A 185 8.37 -11.73 8.83
C LYS A 185 8.15 -11.15 10.23
N LYS A 186 9.20 -10.77 10.94
CA LYS A 186 9.10 -10.12 12.27
C LYS A 186 8.45 -8.75 12.17
N ASP A 187 8.87 -7.96 11.20
CA ASP A 187 8.37 -6.61 10.98
C ASP A 187 6.88 -6.63 10.59
N LEU A 188 6.48 -7.60 9.76
CA LEU A 188 5.08 -7.83 9.40
C LEU A 188 4.22 -8.14 10.64
N LEU A 189 4.68 -8.98 11.56
CA LEU A 189 3.96 -9.25 12.81
C LEU A 189 3.88 -8.01 13.71
N ASN A 190 4.91 -7.18 13.73
CA ASN A 190 4.91 -5.93 14.49
C ASN A 190 3.91 -4.93 13.90
N LEU A 191 3.92 -4.72 12.57
CA LEU A 191 2.96 -3.86 11.88
C LEU A 191 1.52 -4.32 12.11
N ARG A 192 1.26 -5.63 12.07
CA ARG A 192 -0.08 -6.18 12.37
C ARG A 192 -0.54 -5.83 13.79
N LYS A 193 0.37 -5.87 14.77
CA LYS A 193 0.06 -5.46 16.16
C LYS A 193 -0.20 -3.95 16.25
N GLU A 194 0.62 -3.15 15.58
CA GLU A 194 0.47 -1.69 15.57
C GLU A 194 -0.88 -1.24 15.00
N VAL A 195 -1.34 -1.89 13.94
CA VAL A 195 -2.65 -1.59 13.33
C VAL A 195 -3.83 -2.33 13.98
N GLY A 196 -3.57 -3.18 14.99
CA GLY A 196 -4.62 -3.94 15.70
C GLY A 196 -5.22 -5.11 14.90
N ASP A 197 -4.48 -5.64 13.93
CA ASP A 197 -4.91 -6.76 13.07
C ASP A 197 -4.19 -8.07 13.43
N THR A 198 -4.45 -8.59 14.61
CA THR A 198 -3.75 -9.74 15.20
C THR A 198 -4.44 -11.09 14.99
N ASP A 199 -5.67 -11.11 14.47
CA ASP A 199 -6.50 -12.32 14.28
C ASP A 199 -6.77 -13.14 15.56
N GLU A 200 -6.69 -12.54 16.75
CA GLU A 200 -6.89 -13.24 18.03
C GLU A 200 -8.27 -13.90 18.16
N LYS A 201 -9.28 -13.35 17.46
CA LYS A 201 -10.64 -13.90 17.41
C LYS A 201 -10.80 -15.10 16.47
N TYR A 202 -9.75 -15.49 15.72
CA TYR A 202 -9.79 -16.60 14.77
C TYR A 202 -8.80 -17.70 15.18
N PRO A 203 -9.20 -18.70 15.96
CA PRO A 203 -8.32 -19.79 16.41
C PRO A 203 -7.62 -20.52 15.26
N GLU A 204 -8.32 -20.74 14.14
CA GLU A 204 -7.77 -21.38 12.94
C GLU A 204 -6.61 -20.59 12.30
N MET A 205 -6.60 -19.25 12.45
CA MET A 205 -5.48 -18.44 12.03
C MET A 205 -4.27 -18.59 12.93
N GLN A 206 -4.47 -18.72 14.24
CA GLN A 206 -3.37 -18.95 15.17
C GLN A 206 -2.69 -20.28 14.88
N GLU A 207 -3.43 -21.38 14.69
CA GLU A 207 -2.90 -22.68 14.30
C GLU A 207 -2.16 -22.63 12.97
N LEU A 208 -2.70 -21.90 11.98
CA LEU A 208 -2.11 -21.74 10.67
C LEU A 208 -0.78 -20.96 10.76
N LEU A 209 -0.75 -19.88 11.53
CA LEU A 209 0.46 -19.09 11.74
C LEU A 209 1.55 -19.91 12.48
N GLU A 210 1.19 -20.70 13.48
CA GLU A 210 2.15 -21.58 14.17
C GLU A 210 2.78 -22.60 13.20
N LYS A 211 2.01 -23.11 12.25
CA LYS A 211 2.46 -24.14 11.31
C LYS A 211 3.23 -23.59 10.10
N TYR A 212 2.80 -22.48 9.53
CA TYR A 212 3.27 -22.02 8.21
C TYR A 212 4.00 -20.67 8.22
N TYR A 213 3.96 -19.94 9.33
CA TYR A 213 4.59 -18.61 9.38
C TYR A 213 6.09 -18.66 9.70
N LYS A 214 6.59 -19.73 10.29
CA LYS A 214 7.99 -19.91 10.73
C LYS A 214 9.00 -19.87 9.60
#